data_40e7a8a84d8a9681156ce4df690d481d
#
_entry.id   40e7a8a84d8a9681156ce4df690d481d
#
_cell.length_a   1.000
_cell.length_b   1.000
_cell.length_c   1.000
_cell.angle_alpha   90.00
_cell.angle_beta   90.00
_cell.angle_gamma   90.00
#
_symmetry.space_group_name_H-M   'P 1'
#
loop_
_entity.id
_entity.type
_entity.pdbx_description
1 polymer ?
#
loop_
_entity_poly.entity_id
_entity_poly.type
_entity_poly.pdbx_seq_one_letter_code
_entity_poly.pdbx_strand_id
1 'polypeptide(L)'
;METDPVPTPSAISWNIQFHPLTTGVAISLIVTFVLIVCSALISGSEVAYFSLSPSEKHKISGRSNKKSFYINKNLESPEQLLATILVANNFVNVGIVILSSFTVDSIVDFTNEPILGFIVQVVIISFVILLFGEIIPKVYSTHHAMKFARLIAMPLHYTIKVLRPVNSILIYSTSFLN
;
A
#
# COMPACT_ATOMS: atom_id res chain seq x y z
N MET A 1 -64.87 -11.15 -8.32
CA MET A 1 -63.54 -11.21 -8.90
C MET A 1 -62.69 -10.28 -8.07
N GLU A 2 -62.10 -10.83 -7.03
CA GLU A 2 -61.32 -10.10 -6.03
C GLU A 2 -59.92 -10.00 -6.62
N THR A 3 -59.47 -8.80 -6.95
CA THR A 3 -58.12 -8.57 -7.47
C THR A 3 -57.15 -8.59 -6.28
N ASP A 4 -56.30 -9.63 -6.20
CA ASP A 4 -55.21 -9.69 -5.24
C ASP A 4 -54.37 -8.40 -5.32
N PRO A 5 -54.05 -7.78 -4.19
CA PRO A 5 -53.22 -6.57 -4.20
C PRO A 5 -51.85 -6.91 -4.77
N VAL A 6 -51.45 -6.17 -5.80
CA VAL A 6 -50.08 -6.24 -6.37
C VAL A 6 -49.07 -6.02 -5.24
N PRO A 7 -48.12 -6.95 -5.02
CA PRO A 7 -47.11 -6.77 -3.98
C PRO A 7 -46.34 -5.48 -4.29
N THR A 8 -46.47 -4.51 -3.42
CA THR A 8 -45.61 -3.31 -3.41
C THR A 8 -44.17 -3.75 -3.30
N PRO A 9 -43.23 -3.23 -4.10
CA PRO A 9 -41.83 -3.53 -3.94
C PRO A 9 -41.46 -3.17 -2.49
N SER A 10 -41.04 -4.16 -1.71
CA SER A 10 -40.54 -3.95 -0.38
C SER A 10 -39.38 -2.96 -0.47
N ALA A 11 -39.55 -1.77 0.13
CA ALA A 11 -38.48 -0.81 0.21
C ALA A 11 -37.26 -1.54 0.84
N ILE A 12 -36.15 -1.54 0.14
CA ILE A 12 -34.90 -2.14 0.64
C ILE A 12 -34.52 -1.33 1.89
N SER A 13 -34.95 -1.81 3.05
CA SER A 13 -34.56 -1.22 4.34
C SER A 13 -33.21 -1.79 4.71
N TRP A 14 -32.15 -1.04 4.45
CA TRP A 14 -30.80 -1.37 4.90
C TRP A 14 -30.77 -1.31 6.43
N ASN A 15 -30.78 -2.47 7.09
CA ASN A 15 -30.71 -2.55 8.55
C ASN A 15 -29.23 -2.64 8.95
N ILE A 16 -28.49 -1.55 8.82
CA ILE A 16 -27.09 -1.45 9.19
C ILE A 16 -27.01 -0.98 10.64
N GLN A 17 -26.41 -1.81 11.50
CA GLN A 17 -26.17 -1.46 12.90
C GLN A 17 -24.71 -1.01 13.07
N PHE A 18 -24.51 0.11 13.79
CA PHE A 18 -23.19 0.63 14.12
C PHE A 18 -22.85 0.32 15.56
N HIS A 19 -21.67 -0.24 15.78
CA HIS A 19 -21.11 -0.47 17.10
C HIS A 19 -20.31 0.74 17.60
N PRO A 20 -20.27 0.98 18.91
CA PRO A 20 -19.47 2.06 19.48
C PRO A 20 -17.98 1.83 19.22
N LEU A 21 -17.25 2.92 19.03
CA LEU A 21 -15.79 2.88 18.84
C LEU A 21 -15.10 2.35 20.09
N THR A 22 -14.55 1.17 20.02
CA THR A 22 -13.73 0.59 21.07
C THR A 22 -12.27 1.04 20.96
N THR A 23 -11.50 0.92 22.04
CA THR A 23 -10.05 1.20 22.01
C THR A 23 -9.32 0.36 20.96
N GLY A 24 -9.74 -0.89 20.76
CA GLY A 24 -9.18 -1.77 19.73
C GLY A 24 -9.38 -1.22 18.32
N VAL A 25 -10.57 -0.70 18.01
CA VAL A 25 -10.88 -0.05 16.72
C VAL A 25 -10.04 1.21 16.53
N ALA A 26 -9.87 2.03 17.57
CA ALA A 26 -9.03 3.22 17.46
C ALA A 26 -7.56 2.87 17.15
N ILE A 27 -7.02 1.84 17.80
CA ILE A 27 -5.66 1.35 17.53
C ILE A 27 -5.55 0.81 16.09
N SER A 28 -6.53 0.00 15.65
CA SER A 28 -6.50 -0.56 14.29
C SER A 28 -6.57 0.53 13.21
N LEU A 29 -7.35 1.58 13.40
CA LEU A 29 -7.40 2.74 12.51
C LEU A 29 -6.05 3.47 12.42
N ILE A 30 -5.40 3.70 13.57
CA ILE A 30 -4.07 4.34 13.61
C ILE A 30 -3.05 3.47 12.88
N VAL A 31 -3.03 2.16 13.15
CA VAL A 31 -2.07 1.24 12.49
C VAL A 31 -2.34 1.16 10.99
N THR A 32 -3.61 1.09 10.57
CA THR A 32 -3.99 1.11 9.15
C THR A 32 -3.51 2.40 8.48
N PHE A 33 -3.70 3.55 9.11
CA PHE A 33 -3.21 4.82 8.58
C PHE A 33 -1.68 4.84 8.43
N VAL A 34 -0.94 4.34 9.42
CA VAL A 34 0.52 4.20 9.34
C VAL A 34 0.93 3.27 8.20
N LEU A 35 0.24 2.15 8.01
CA LEU A 35 0.52 1.24 6.90
C LEU A 35 0.23 1.87 5.53
N ILE A 36 -0.84 2.67 5.39
CA ILE A 36 -1.11 3.41 4.15
C ILE A 36 0.04 4.39 3.84
N VAL A 37 0.54 5.10 4.86
CA VAL A 37 1.71 5.98 4.69
C VAL A 37 2.96 5.17 4.30
N CYS A 38 3.18 4.00 4.89
CA CYS A 38 4.29 3.11 4.51
C CYS A 38 4.15 2.62 3.06
N SER A 39 2.94 2.18 2.65
CA SER A 39 2.65 1.79 1.27
C SER A 39 2.94 2.94 0.30
N ALA A 40 2.48 4.15 0.61
CA ALA A 40 2.73 5.35 -0.17
C ALA A 40 4.23 5.67 -0.34
N LEU A 41 5.01 5.54 0.73
CA LEU A 41 6.46 5.75 0.70
C LEU A 41 7.19 4.69 -0.11
N ILE A 42 6.81 3.43 0.03
CA ILE A 42 7.39 2.31 -0.73
C ILE A 42 7.04 2.44 -2.21
N SER A 43 5.76 2.64 -2.54
CA SER A 43 5.26 2.78 -3.91
C SER A 43 5.87 3.99 -4.63
N GLY A 44 5.92 5.15 -3.95
CA GLY A 44 6.55 6.35 -4.50
C GLY A 44 8.07 6.20 -4.67
N SER A 45 8.74 5.36 -3.87
CA SER A 45 10.18 5.11 -4.01
C SER A 45 10.53 4.41 -5.31
N GLU A 46 9.68 3.53 -5.82
CA GLU A 46 9.85 2.88 -7.13
C GLU A 46 10.06 3.94 -8.22
N VAL A 47 9.09 4.83 -8.38
CA VAL A 47 9.16 5.89 -9.38
C VAL A 47 10.33 6.83 -9.10
N ALA A 48 10.55 7.22 -7.85
CA ALA A 48 11.64 8.13 -7.49
C ALA A 48 13.02 7.61 -7.89
N TYR A 49 13.34 6.35 -7.60
CA TYR A 49 14.65 5.77 -7.90
C TYR A 49 14.87 5.51 -9.39
N PHE A 50 13.83 5.05 -10.10
CA PHE A 50 13.93 4.71 -11.52
C PHE A 50 13.75 5.92 -12.44
N SER A 51 13.21 7.05 -11.96
CA SER A 51 13.12 8.31 -12.72
C SER A 51 14.35 9.22 -12.56
N LEU A 52 15.36 8.83 -11.74
CA LEU A 52 16.58 9.63 -11.59
C LEU A 52 17.36 9.70 -12.91
N SER A 53 17.57 10.90 -13.40
CA SER A 53 18.38 11.15 -14.59
C SER A 53 19.86 10.83 -14.37
N PRO A 54 20.66 10.55 -15.43
CA PRO A 54 22.10 10.34 -15.30
C PRO A 54 22.82 11.52 -14.63
N SER A 55 22.41 12.74 -14.89
CA SER A 55 22.98 13.95 -14.28
C SER A 55 22.69 14.02 -12.76
N GLU A 56 21.51 13.59 -12.33
CA GLU A 56 21.15 13.52 -10.92
C GLU A 56 21.93 12.42 -10.19
N LYS A 57 22.07 11.26 -10.81
CA LYS A 57 22.90 10.16 -10.29
C LYS A 57 24.34 10.61 -10.11
N HIS A 58 24.90 11.32 -11.08
CA HIS A 58 26.26 11.88 -10.97
C HIS A 58 26.40 12.91 -9.83
N LYS A 59 25.41 13.79 -9.67
CA LYS A 59 25.36 14.75 -8.54
C LYS A 59 25.26 14.07 -7.17
N ILE A 60 24.60 12.91 -7.09
CA ILE A 60 24.52 12.10 -5.87
C ILE A 60 25.87 11.48 -5.56
N SER A 61 26.56 10.91 -6.56
CA SER A 61 27.86 10.26 -6.40
C SER A 61 28.96 11.22 -5.98
N GLY A 62 28.90 12.48 -6.40
CA GLY A 62 29.86 13.53 -6.02
C GLY A 62 29.63 14.15 -4.62
N ARG A 63 28.56 13.76 -3.90
CA ARG A 63 28.24 14.31 -2.57
C ARG A 63 28.56 13.33 -1.47
N SER A 64 29.47 13.69 -0.55
CA SER A 64 29.80 12.94 0.66
C SER A 64 28.76 13.15 1.79
N ASN A 65 27.47 12.78 1.51
CA ASN A 65 26.40 12.86 2.50
C ASN A 65 25.81 11.47 2.74
N LYS A 66 25.44 11.15 3.99
CA LYS A 66 24.83 9.86 4.37
C LYS A 66 23.66 9.46 3.45
N LYS A 67 22.76 10.40 3.10
CA LYS A 67 21.63 10.12 2.20
C LYS A 67 22.08 9.75 0.79
N SER A 68 23.08 10.46 0.25
CA SER A 68 23.67 10.14 -1.06
C SER A 68 24.34 8.77 -1.06
N PHE A 69 25.04 8.42 0.02
CA PHE A 69 25.60 7.09 0.19
C PHE A 69 24.55 5.99 0.11
N TYR A 70 23.43 6.12 0.84
CA TYR A 70 22.37 5.12 0.81
C TYR A 70 21.64 5.07 -0.54
N ILE A 71 21.45 6.21 -1.23
CA ILE A 71 20.87 6.20 -2.58
C ILE A 71 21.78 5.42 -3.54
N ASN A 72 23.07 5.71 -3.56
CA ASN A 72 24.02 4.99 -4.42
C ASN A 72 24.02 3.49 -4.09
N LYS A 73 24.06 3.15 -2.79
CA LYS A 73 24.05 1.77 -2.33
C LYS A 73 22.80 1.00 -2.76
N ASN A 74 21.64 1.66 -2.70
CA ASN A 74 20.39 1.07 -3.15
C ASN A 74 20.34 0.89 -4.69
N LEU A 75 21.01 1.76 -5.44
CA LEU A 75 21.10 1.70 -6.91
C LEU A 75 22.15 0.72 -7.43
N GLU A 76 23.06 0.20 -6.59
CA GLU A 76 24.08 -0.79 -7.01
C GLU A 76 23.46 -2.09 -7.54
N SER A 77 22.27 -2.46 -7.04
CA SER A 77 21.55 -3.67 -7.44
C SER A 77 20.09 -3.34 -7.76
N PRO A 78 19.80 -2.84 -8.98
CA PRO A 78 18.44 -2.41 -9.35
C PRO A 78 17.39 -3.53 -9.26
N GLU A 79 17.76 -4.75 -9.59
CA GLU A 79 16.87 -5.92 -9.49
C GLU A 79 16.49 -6.21 -8.03
N GLN A 80 17.45 -6.16 -7.12
CA GLN A 80 17.20 -6.36 -5.70
C GLN A 80 16.37 -5.21 -5.11
N LEU A 81 16.61 -3.99 -5.56
CA LEU A 81 15.82 -2.82 -5.19
C LEU A 81 14.37 -2.98 -5.63
N LEU A 82 14.13 -3.33 -6.90
CA LEU A 82 12.79 -3.53 -7.46
C LEU A 82 12.05 -4.68 -6.74
N ALA A 83 12.71 -5.84 -6.57
CA ALA A 83 12.14 -6.97 -5.84
C ALA A 83 11.76 -6.59 -4.41
N THR A 84 12.62 -5.83 -3.71
CA THR A 84 12.32 -5.34 -2.35
C THR A 84 11.08 -4.46 -2.31
N ILE A 85 11.00 -3.48 -3.21
CA ILE A 85 9.87 -2.55 -3.28
C ILE A 85 8.58 -3.33 -3.53
N LEU A 86 8.60 -4.25 -4.50
CA LEU A 86 7.43 -5.06 -4.86
C LEU A 86 6.96 -5.93 -3.67
N VAL A 87 7.87 -6.67 -3.05
CA VAL A 87 7.54 -7.55 -1.92
C VAL A 87 7.05 -6.74 -0.72
N ALA A 88 7.77 -5.66 -0.37
CA ALA A 88 7.40 -4.82 0.76
C ALA A 88 6.02 -4.14 0.55
N ASN A 89 5.74 -3.63 -0.65
CA ASN A 89 4.47 -3.01 -0.98
C ASN A 89 3.31 -4.00 -0.86
N ASN A 90 3.45 -5.18 -1.46
CA ASN A 90 2.43 -6.23 -1.37
C ASN A 90 2.20 -6.68 0.08
N PHE A 91 3.27 -6.86 0.87
CA PHE A 91 3.14 -7.24 2.28
C PHE A 91 2.38 -6.18 3.09
N VAL A 92 2.70 -4.90 2.89
CA VAL A 92 2.00 -3.79 3.55
C VAL A 92 0.55 -3.71 3.12
N ASN A 93 0.26 -3.87 1.81
CA ASN A 93 -1.10 -3.83 1.29
C ASN A 93 -1.97 -4.96 1.85
N VAL A 94 -1.42 -6.18 1.98
CA VAL A 94 -2.11 -7.30 2.65
C VAL A 94 -2.41 -6.95 4.11
N GLY A 95 -1.44 -6.36 4.83
CA GLY A 95 -1.65 -5.88 6.20
C GLY A 95 -2.77 -4.84 6.30
N ILE A 96 -2.85 -3.89 5.36
CA ILE A 96 -3.93 -2.90 5.29
C ILE A 96 -5.28 -3.60 5.11
N VAL A 97 -5.39 -4.55 4.18
CA VAL A 97 -6.65 -5.27 3.91
C VAL A 97 -7.12 -6.00 5.16
N ILE A 98 -6.25 -6.75 5.82
CA ILE A 98 -6.60 -7.53 7.04
C ILE A 98 -7.07 -6.59 8.16
N LEU A 99 -6.32 -5.53 8.44
CA LEU A 99 -6.69 -4.59 9.51
C LEU A 99 -7.94 -3.78 9.17
N SER A 100 -8.13 -3.42 7.91
CA SER A 100 -9.32 -2.71 7.47
C SER A 100 -10.56 -3.59 7.57
N SER A 101 -10.49 -4.87 7.19
CA SER A 101 -11.59 -5.83 7.38
C SER A 101 -11.96 -5.94 8.86
N PHE A 102 -10.98 -6.16 9.74
CA PHE A 102 -11.22 -6.20 11.18
C PHE A 102 -11.89 -4.92 11.70
N THR A 103 -11.43 -3.76 11.19
CA THR A 103 -11.98 -2.45 11.61
C THR A 103 -13.42 -2.29 11.15
N VAL A 104 -13.71 -2.63 9.89
CA VAL A 104 -15.06 -2.53 9.33
C VAL A 104 -16.03 -3.46 10.07
N ASP A 105 -15.66 -4.73 10.27
CA ASP A 105 -16.48 -5.71 11.00
C ASP A 105 -16.72 -5.33 12.46
N SER A 106 -15.79 -4.58 13.06
CA SER A 106 -15.92 -4.09 14.43
C SER A 106 -16.80 -2.85 14.57
N ILE A 107 -17.01 -2.08 13.50
CA ILE A 107 -17.81 -0.83 13.51
C ILE A 107 -19.20 -1.08 12.96
N VAL A 108 -19.31 -1.93 11.93
CA VAL A 108 -20.54 -2.11 11.15
C VAL A 108 -20.92 -3.57 11.12
N ASP A 109 -22.13 -3.88 11.53
CA ASP A 109 -22.68 -5.23 11.42
C ASP A 109 -23.36 -5.42 10.07
N PHE A 110 -22.74 -6.26 9.23
CA PHE A 110 -23.26 -6.66 7.92
C PHE A 110 -23.91 -8.05 7.91
N THR A 111 -24.21 -8.63 9.09
CA THR A 111 -24.74 -10.00 9.17
C THR A 111 -26.01 -10.17 8.35
N ASN A 112 -26.86 -9.14 8.28
CA ASN A 112 -28.08 -9.15 7.50
C ASN A 112 -27.87 -8.85 6.01
N GLU A 113 -26.72 -8.27 5.63
CA GLU A 113 -26.40 -7.79 4.27
C GLU A 113 -24.95 -8.19 3.87
N PRO A 114 -24.64 -9.48 3.76
CA PRO A 114 -23.27 -9.95 3.53
C PRO A 114 -22.67 -9.48 2.19
N ILE A 115 -23.51 -9.30 1.16
CA ILE A 115 -23.07 -8.79 -0.15
C ILE A 115 -22.61 -7.33 -0.02
N LEU A 116 -23.34 -6.52 0.72
CA LEU A 116 -22.98 -5.13 0.97
C LEU A 116 -21.67 -5.03 1.77
N GLY A 117 -21.51 -5.85 2.80
CA GLY A 117 -20.28 -5.95 3.57
C GLY A 117 -19.07 -6.29 2.68
N PHE A 118 -19.22 -7.27 1.81
CA PHE A 118 -18.19 -7.65 0.85
C PHE A 118 -17.84 -6.49 -0.11
N ILE A 119 -18.84 -5.81 -0.68
CA ILE A 119 -18.61 -4.66 -1.57
C ILE A 119 -17.87 -3.54 -0.83
N VAL A 120 -18.29 -3.19 0.37
CA VAL A 120 -17.63 -2.15 1.18
C VAL A 120 -16.19 -2.52 1.46
N GLN A 121 -15.93 -3.74 1.93
CA GLN A 121 -14.58 -4.18 2.26
C GLN A 121 -13.68 -4.26 1.02
N VAL A 122 -14.11 -4.92 -0.03
CA VAL A 122 -13.25 -5.13 -1.21
C VAL A 122 -13.11 -3.87 -2.05
N VAL A 123 -14.22 -3.20 -2.39
CA VAL A 123 -14.18 -2.07 -3.33
C VAL A 123 -13.63 -0.82 -2.67
N ILE A 124 -14.13 -0.45 -1.49
CA ILE A 124 -13.72 0.81 -0.84
C ILE A 124 -12.27 0.71 -0.35
N ILE A 125 -11.91 -0.41 0.30
CA ILE A 125 -10.55 -0.58 0.82
C ILE A 125 -9.54 -0.64 -0.33
N SER A 126 -9.84 -1.40 -1.40
CA SER A 126 -8.97 -1.45 -2.59
C SER A 126 -8.83 -0.08 -3.25
N PHE A 127 -9.90 0.70 -3.34
CA PHE A 127 -9.86 2.05 -3.87
C PHE A 127 -8.98 2.98 -3.02
N VAL A 128 -9.08 2.90 -1.69
CA VAL A 128 -8.25 3.69 -0.77
C VAL A 128 -6.78 3.33 -0.91
N ILE A 129 -6.45 2.02 -0.96
CA ILE A 129 -5.06 1.56 -1.16
C ILE A 129 -4.52 2.05 -2.49
N LEU A 130 -5.28 1.84 -3.58
CA LEU A 130 -4.86 2.22 -4.92
C LEU A 130 -4.62 3.74 -5.03
N LEU A 131 -5.54 4.55 -4.49
CA LEU A 131 -5.46 6.00 -4.61
C LEU A 131 -4.35 6.57 -3.71
N PHE A 132 -4.39 6.27 -2.41
CA PHE A 132 -3.49 6.88 -1.41
C PHE A 132 -2.17 6.11 -1.23
N GLY A 133 -2.19 4.79 -1.39
CA GLY A 133 -1.01 3.93 -1.27
C GLY A 133 -0.17 3.86 -2.54
N GLU A 134 -0.76 4.08 -3.73
CA GLU A 134 -0.05 3.86 -4.99
C GLU A 134 -0.11 5.05 -5.96
N ILE A 135 -1.27 5.50 -6.43
CA ILE A 135 -1.37 6.49 -7.51
C ILE A 135 -0.81 7.84 -7.09
N ILE A 136 -1.34 8.42 -6.01
CA ILE A 136 -0.93 9.76 -5.55
C ILE A 136 0.57 9.81 -5.26
N PRO A 137 1.17 8.86 -4.52
CA PRO A 137 2.60 8.87 -4.25
C PRO A 137 3.47 8.72 -5.51
N LYS A 138 3.06 7.88 -6.47
CA LYS A 138 3.78 7.70 -7.74
C LYS A 138 3.76 8.98 -8.57
N VAL A 139 2.59 9.62 -8.71
CA VAL A 139 2.48 10.91 -9.41
C VAL A 139 3.33 11.99 -8.75
N TYR A 140 3.26 12.11 -7.42
CA TYR A 140 4.10 13.07 -6.69
C TYR A 140 5.60 12.81 -6.89
N SER A 141 6.01 11.55 -6.84
CA SER A 141 7.41 11.13 -7.01
C SER A 141 7.95 11.41 -8.41
N THR A 142 7.12 11.36 -9.45
CA THR A 142 7.51 11.71 -10.82
C THR A 142 8.03 13.14 -10.90
N HIS A 143 7.37 14.07 -10.22
CA HIS A 143 7.77 15.49 -10.23
C HIS A 143 8.88 15.82 -9.22
N HIS A 144 9.09 15.01 -8.19
CA HIS A 144 10.00 15.27 -7.09
C HIS A 144 10.95 14.13 -6.77
N ALA A 145 11.40 13.38 -7.81
CA ALA A 145 12.17 12.14 -7.68
C ALA A 145 13.35 12.25 -6.70
N MET A 146 14.20 13.27 -6.86
CA MET A 146 15.37 13.48 -6.00
C MET A 146 15.02 13.75 -4.53
N LYS A 147 13.96 14.52 -4.26
CA LYS A 147 13.53 14.82 -2.88
C LYS A 147 12.98 13.56 -2.22
N PHE A 148 12.18 12.81 -2.97
CA PHE A 148 11.57 11.57 -2.50
C PHE A 148 12.60 10.47 -2.26
N ALA A 149 13.52 10.27 -3.20
CA ALA A 149 14.64 9.32 -3.04
C ALA A 149 15.48 9.60 -1.80
N ARG A 150 15.75 10.90 -1.49
CA ARG A 150 16.46 11.30 -0.28
C ARG A 150 15.67 11.06 1.02
N LEU A 151 14.35 11.18 0.97
CA LEU A 151 13.48 10.93 2.12
C LEU A 151 13.53 9.46 2.52
N ILE A 152 13.38 8.57 1.52
CA ILE A 152 13.25 7.13 1.74
C ILE A 152 14.58 6.36 1.73
N ALA A 153 15.72 7.02 1.42
CA ALA A 153 17.01 6.35 1.21
C ALA A 153 17.42 5.41 2.34
N MET A 154 17.35 5.87 3.59
CA MET A 154 17.70 5.07 4.77
C MET A 154 16.70 3.95 5.06
N PRO A 155 15.39 4.24 5.23
CA PRO A 155 14.39 3.20 5.48
C PRO A 155 14.43 2.10 4.41
N LEU A 156 14.50 2.49 3.13
CA LEU A 156 14.53 1.55 2.03
C LEU A 156 15.79 0.66 2.06
N HIS A 157 16.95 1.22 2.40
CA HIS A 157 18.18 0.42 2.56
C HIS A 157 18.02 -0.68 3.63
N TYR A 158 17.44 -0.34 4.78
CA TYR A 158 17.17 -1.33 5.82
C TYR A 158 16.12 -2.36 5.39
N THR A 159 15.09 -1.96 4.67
CA THR A 159 14.10 -2.87 4.08
C THR A 159 14.77 -3.85 3.11
N ILE A 160 15.67 -3.37 2.23
CA ILE A 160 16.46 -4.23 1.33
C ILE A 160 17.25 -5.27 2.13
N LYS A 161 17.90 -4.85 3.22
CA LYS A 161 18.70 -5.74 4.05
C LYS A 161 17.85 -6.82 4.74
N VAL A 162 16.69 -6.45 5.26
CA VAL A 162 15.77 -7.38 5.95
C VAL A 162 15.15 -8.35 4.95
N LEU A 163 14.71 -7.87 3.78
CA LEU A 163 14.07 -8.71 2.77
C LEU A 163 15.04 -9.43 1.84
N ARG A 164 16.35 -9.27 2.05
CA ARG A 164 17.38 -9.92 1.22
C ARG A 164 17.18 -11.43 1.04
N PRO A 165 16.88 -12.24 2.08
CA PRO A 165 16.66 -13.67 1.90
C PRO A 165 15.45 -13.97 0.98
N VAL A 166 14.36 -13.23 1.13
CA VAL A 166 13.15 -13.37 0.31
C VAL A 166 13.43 -12.97 -1.14
N ASN A 167 14.09 -11.82 -1.33
CA ASN A 167 14.44 -11.32 -2.65
C ASN A 167 15.40 -12.25 -3.40
N SER A 168 16.33 -12.88 -2.70
CA SER A 168 17.27 -13.84 -3.31
C SER A 168 16.54 -15.05 -3.89
N ILE A 169 15.52 -15.56 -3.20
CA ILE A 169 14.68 -16.65 -3.70
C ILE A 169 13.92 -16.21 -4.94
N LEU A 170 13.33 -15.00 -4.92
CA LEU A 170 12.56 -14.47 -6.03
C LEU A 170 13.43 -14.27 -7.29
N ILE A 171 14.59 -13.63 -7.13
CA ILE A 171 15.54 -13.37 -8.22
C ILE A 171 16.08 -14.69 -8.78
N TYR A 172 16.42 -15.65 -7.92
CA TYR A 172 16.87 -16.98 -8.37
C TYR A 172 15.81 -17.71 -9.18
N SER A 173 14.54 -17.67 -8.74
CA SER A 173 13.42 -18.26 -9.46
C SER A 173 13.22 -17.63 -10.85
N THR A 174 13.43 -16.32 -10.97
CA THR A 174 13.30 -15.60 -12.24
C THR A 174 14.50 -15.84 -13.17
N SER A 175 15.70 -16.00 -12.60
CA SER A 175 16.93 -16.30 -13.36
C SER A 175 16.90 -17.67 -14.03
N PHE A 176 16.07 -18.60 -13.54
CA PHE A 176 15.89 -19.92 -14.18
C PHE A 176 15.06 -19.86 -15.47
N LEU A 177 14.36 -18.73 -15.72
CA LEU A 177 13.52 -18.53 -16.90
C LEU A 177 14.26 -17.83 -18.07
N ASN A 178 15.49 -17.39 -17.87
CA ASN A 178 16.39 -16.82 -18.89
C ASN A 178 17.51 -17.79 -19.25
#